data_6e5d2e4a3702c2e7b991bc452a3a0a63
#
_entry.id   6e5d2e4a3702c2e7b991bc452a3a0a63
#
_cell.length_a   1.000
_cell.length_b   1.000
_cell.length_c   1.000
_cell.angle_alpha   90.00
_cell.angle_beta   90.00
_cell.angle_gamma   90.00
#
_symmetry.space_group_name_H-M   'P 1'
#
loop_
_entity.id
_entity.type
_entity.pdbx_description
1 polymer ?
#
loop_
_entity_poly.entity_id
_entity_poly.type
_entity_poly.pdbx_seq_one_letter_code
_entity_poly.pdbx_strand_id
1 'polypeptide(L)'
;MSEHQHSRDLYTVERMREIDRAALAALDISGVELMRRASSAALGSLRRHWPQLRRICIHCGPGNNGGDGFLLGVLAREAGLQAEVVALTRHSRGDAVAARAAWDEGGGRIHRWHALGDLPEADLHVDALYGIGLNREPEPAAARLIECINASGAPVLALDVPSGLNADSGQCPGVAIRADVTVSFIE
;
A
#
# COMPACT_ATOMS: atom_id res chain seq x y z
N MET A 1 22.02 1.25 30.12
CA MET A 1 21.21 0.71 29.01
C MET A 1 19.89 1.46 29.03
N SER A 2 19.78 2.48 28.23
CA SER A 2 18.59 3.33 28.14
C SER A 2 17.58 2.60 27.23
N GLU A 3 16.51 2.09 27.83
CA GLU A 3 15.35 1.64 27.08
C GLU A 3 14.75 2.85 26.38
N HIS A 4 14.87 2.90 25.06
CA HIS A 4 14.11 3.83 24.26
C HIS A 4 12.65 3.41 24.37
N GLN A 5 11.94 4.04 25.29
CA GLN A 5 10.50 4.02 25.38
C GLN A 5 9.96 4.62 24.08
N HIS A 6 9.63 3.77 23.11
CA HIS A 6 8.96 4.23 21.89
C HIS A 6 7.63 4.80 22.34
N SER A 7 7.46 6.10 22.14
CA SER A 7 6.19 6.78 22.36
C SER A 7 5.10 6.00 21.57
N ARG A 8 4.05 5.60 22.28
CA ARG A 8 2.85 4.99 21.68
C ARG A 8 1.80 6.06 21.41
N ASP A 9 2.23 7.24 21.00
CA ASP A 9 1.31 8.33 20.72
C ASP A 9 0.52 8.00 19.45
N LEU A 10 -0.78 8.06 19.57
CA LEU A 10 -1.69 7.94 18.44
C LEU A 10 -1.98 9.33 17.88
N TYR A 11 -1.85 9.46 16.58
CA TYR A 11 -2.11 10.72 15.88
C TYR A 11 -3.38 10.60 15.05
N THR A 12 -4.12 11.70 14.94
CA THR A 12 -5.24 11.80 14.00
C THR A 12 -4.73 11.86 12.56
N VAL A 13 -5.58 11.50 11.61
CA VAL A 13 -5.28 11.62 10.17
C VAL A 13 -4.85 13.03 9.78
N GLU A 14 -5.48 14.06 10.38
CA GLU A 14 -5.11 15.46 10.14
C GLU A 14 -3.69 15.74 10.62
N ARG A 15 -3.35 15.29 11.83
CA ARG A 15 -2.01 15.47 12.40
C ARG A 15 -0.95 14.74 11.59
N MET A 16 -1.25 13.54 11.11
CA MET A 16 -0.34 12.79 10.23
C MET A 16 -0.02 13.55 8.94
N ARG A 17 -1.05 14.12 8.30
CA ARG A 17 -0.85 14.95 7.10
C ARG A 17 -0.04 16.22 7.35
N GLU A 18 -0.10 16.78 8.56
CA GLU A 18 0.77 17.90 8.95
C GLU A 18 2.21 17.44 9.11
N ILE A 19 2.43 16.29 9.75
CA ILE A 19 3.77 15.70 9.93
C ILE A 19 4.40 15.42 8.56
N ASP A 20 3.68 14.77 7.65
CA ASP A 20 4.16 14.49 6.29
C ASP A 20 4.57 15.77 5.56
N ARG A 21 3.73 16.81 5.61
CA ARG A 21 4.06 18.12 5.00
C ARG A 21 5.29 18.77 5.63
N ALA A 22 5.43 18.69 6.94
CA ALA A 22 6.58 19.22 7.65
C ALA A 22 7.86 18.43 7.31
N ALA A 23 7.77 17.11 7.22
CA ALA A 23 8.89 16.24 6.84
C ALA A 23 9.37 16.54 5.42
N LEU A 24 8.47 16.66 4.45
CA LEU A 24 8.81 17.03 3.06
C LEU A 24 9.56 18.37 3.00
N ALA A 25 9.08 19.37 3.75
CA ALA A 25 9.71 20.69 3.80
C ALA A 25 11.08 20.67 4.52
N ALA A 26 11.20 19.93 5.62
CA ALA A 26 12.42 19.85 6.40
C ALA A 26 13.54 19.06 5.70
N LEU A 27 13.17 18.02 4.95
CA LEU A 27 14.11 17.16 4.22
C LEU A 27 14.42 17.67 2.81
N ASP A 28 13.70 18.68 2.33
CA ASP A 28 13.80 19.21 0.96
C ASP A 28 13.68 18.10 -0.11
N ILE A 29 12.73 17.18 0.08
CA ILE A 29 12.48 16.07 -0.81
C ILE A 29 11.09 16.15 -1.44
N SER A 30 10.92 15.49 -2.59
CA SER A 30 9.62 15.38 -3.24
C SER A 30 8.75 14.31 -2.55
N GLY A 31 7.41 14.41 -2.74
CA GLY A 31 6.49 13.36 -2.27
C GLY A 31 6.80 11.98 -2.88
N VAL A 32 7.26 11.95 -4.13
CA VAL A 32 7.69 10.69 -4.78
C VAL A 32 8.92 10.08 -4.10
N GLU A 33 9.86 10.91 -3.64
CA GLU A 33 11.03 10.42 -2.91
C GLU A 33 10.63 9.87 -1.53
N LEU A 34 9.74 10.55 -0.80
CA LEU A 34 9.18 10.04 0.46
C LEU A 34 8.47 8.70 0.23
N MET A 35 7.62 8.64 -0.79
CA MET A 35 6.92 7.42 -1.22
C MET A 35 7.91 6.27 -1.55
N ARG A 36 9.05 6.57 -2.19
CA ARG A 36 10.10 5.57 -2.47
C ARG A 36 10.73 5.03 -1.18
N ARG A 37 10.95 5.86 -0.18
CA ARG A 37 11.46 5.44 1.14
C ARG A 37 10.46 4.54 1.86
N ALA A 38 9.19 4.93 1.87
CA ALA A 38 8.10 4.12 2.41
C ALA A 38 8.03 2.73 1.75
N SER A 39 8.06 2.70 0.41
CA SER A 39 8.06 1.45 -0.36
C SER A 39 9.30 0.58 -0.07
N SER A 40 10.47 1.19 0.14
CA SER A 40 11.70 0.46 0.51
C SER A 40 11.57 -0.16 1.90
N ALA A 41 11.00 0.55 2.87
CA ALA A 41 10.71 0.02 4.21
C ALA A 41 9.71 -1.15 4.14
N ALA A 42 8.67 -1.02 3.32
CA ALA A 42 7.69 -2.08 3.07
C ALA A 42 8.33 -3.33 2.47
N LEU A 43 9.23 -3.19 1.48
CA LEU A 43 9.99 -4.31 0.90
C LEU A 43 10.87 -4.99 1.97
N GLY A 44 11.52 -4.21 2.83
CA GLY A 44 12.30 -4.72 3.95
C GLY A 44 11.45 -5.53 4.94
N SER A 45 10.26 -5.06 5.25
CA SER A 45 9.27 -5.76 6.10
C SER A 45 8.81 -7.05 5.44
N LEU A 46 8.44 -7.00 4.16
CA LEU A 46 8.00 -8.13 3.37
C LEU A 46 9.04 -9.27 3.38
N ARG A 47 10.30 -8.96 3.10
CA ARG A 47 11.39 -9.94 3.11
C ARG A 47 11.66 -10.54 4.49
N ARG A 48 11.44 -9.78 5.55
CA ARG A 48 11.64 -10.23 6.93
C ARG A 48 10.57 -11.21 7.38
N HIS A 49 9.30 -10.95 7.02
CA HIS A 49 8.19 -11.82 7.41
C HIS A 49 8.04 -13.03 6.50
N TRP A 50 8.34 -12.89 5.22
CA TRP A 50 8.21 -13.95 4.21
C TRP A 50 9.49 -14.13 3.38
N PRO A 51 10.57 -14.69 3.96
CA PRO A 51 11.89 -14.76 3.30
C PRO A 51 11.94 -15.67 2.07
N GLN A 52 10.97 -16.57 1.91
CA GLN A 52 10.88 -17.51 0.78
C GLN A 52 9.98 -17.02 -0.36
N LEU A 53 9.47 -15.81 -0.24
CA LEU A 53 8.53 -15.21 -1.18
C LEU A 53 9.14 -15.10 -2.59
N ARG A 54 8.34 -15.40 -3.61
CA ARG A 54 8.74 -15.27 -5.02
C ARG A 54 7.78 -14.42 -5.84
N ARG A 55 6.48 -14.53 -5.58
CA ARG A 55 5.43 -13.86 -6.34
C ARG A 55 4.57 -12.99 -5.45
N ILE A 56 4.41 -11.73 -5.82
CA ILE A 56 3.52 -10.81 -5.13
C ILE A 56 2.50 -10.23 -6.09
N CYS A 57 1.27 -10.05 -5.61
CA CYS A 57 0.23 -9.31 -6.30
C CYS A 57 -0.11 -8.06 -5.49
N ILE A 58 0.08 -6.88 -6.09
CA ILE A 58 -0.08 -5.58 -5.43
C ILE A 58 -1.37 -4.93 -5.91
N HIS A 59 -2.27 -4.62 -5.00
CA HIS A 59 -3.58 -4.03 -5.29
C HIS A 59 -3.53 -2.52 -5.09
N CYS A 60 -3.44 -1.75 -6.18
CA CYS A 60 -3.23 -0.32 -6.15
C CYS A 60 -4.51 0.49 -6.31
N GLY A 61 -4.76 1.40 -5.38
CA GLY A 61 -5.77 2.44 -5.48
C GLY A 61 -5.29 3.66 -6.29
N PRO A 62 -6.16 4.70 -6.41
CA PRO A 62 -5.82 5.89 -7.20
C PRO A 62 -4.95 6.93 -6.49
N GLY A 63 -4.83 6.86 -5.16
CA GLY A 63 -4.14 7.84 -4.31
C GLY A 63 -2.70 7.47 -3.98
N ASN A 64 -2.11 8.18 -3.00
CA ASN A 64 -0.71 8.01 -2.60
C ASN A 64 -0.40 6.58 -2.14
N ASN A 65 -1.28 5.95 -1.37
CA ASN A 65 -1.09 4.54 -0.98
C ASN A 65 -0.94 3.61 -2.20
N GLY A 66 -1.73 3.85 -3.28
CA GLY A 66 -1.54 3.15 -4.56
C GLY A 66 -0.20 3.47 -5.22
N GLY A 67 0.30 4.69 -5.04
CA GLY A 67 1.65 5.10 -5.46
C GLY A 67 2.74 4.31 -4.73
N ASP A 68 2.62 4.17 -3.40
CA ASP A 68 3.51 3.31 -2.60
C ASP A 68 3.51 1.88 -3.13
N GLY A 69 2.32 1.35 -3.49
CA GLY A 69 2.16 0.04 -4.10
C GLY A 69 2.90 -0.08 -5.45
N PHE A 70 2.78 0.90 -6.35
CA PHE A 70 3.50 0.91 -7.63
C PHE A 70 5.02 0.92 -7.43
N LEU A 71 5.54 1.79 -6.56
CA LEU A 71 6.98 1.84 -6.27
C LEU A 71 7.48 0.59 -5.55
N LEU A 72 6.68 0.01 -4.65
CA LEU A 72 6.99 -1.29 -4.07
C LEU A 72 7.13 -2.36 -5.16
N GLY A 73 6.26 -2.35 -6.17
CA GLY A 73 6.34 -3.24 -7.30
C GLY A 73 7.64 -3.09 -8.10
N VAL A 74 8.07 -1.85 -8.36
CA VAL A 74 9.36 -1.56 -9.01
C VAL A 74 10.50 -2.14 -8.19
N LEU A 75 10.58 -1.79 -6.90
CA LEU A 75 11.63 -2.25 -5.99
C LEU A 75 11.63 -3.77 -5.82
N ALA A 76 10.47 -4.41 -5.76
CA ALA A 76 10.33 -5.85 -5.66
C ALA A 76 10.92 -6.56 -6.89
N ARG A 77 10.64 -6.05 -8.10
CA ARG A 77 11.22 -6.59 -9.35
C ARG A 77 12.73 -6.39 -9.41
N GLU A 78 13.22 -5.21 -9.05
CA GLU A 78 14.67 -4.95 -8.93
C GLU A 78 15.34 -5.92 -7.95
N ALA A 79 14.60 -6.33 -6.93
CA ALA A 79 15.03 -7.29 -5.92
C ALA A 79 14.85 -8.77 -6.31
N GLY A 80 14.41 -9.06 -7.55
CA GLY A 80 14.26 -10.39 -8.11
C GLY A 80 12.95 -11.10 -7.83
N LEU A 81 11.94 -10.39 -7.27
CA LEU A 81 10.60 -10.93 -7.11
C LEU A 81 9.78 -10.79 -8.41
N GLN A 82 8.87 -11.71 -8.62
CA GLN A 82 7.82 -11.57 -9.62
C GLN A 82 6.70 -10.71 -9.01
N ALA A 83 6.51 -9.51 -9.54
CA ALA A 83 5.48 -8.62 -9.07
C ALA A 83 4.46 -8.33 -10.19
N GLU A 84 3.18 -8.43 -9.85
CA GLU A 84 2.06 -8.02 -10.68
C GLU A 84 1.22 -6.96 -9.95
N VAL A 85 0.65 -6.04 -10.70
CA VAL A 85 -0.21 -4.99 -10.16
C VAL A 85 -1.64 -5.18 -10.64
N VAL A 86 -2.59 -5.16 -9.71
CA VAL A 86 -4.03 -5.03 -9.98
C VAL A 86 -4.44 -3.62 -9.62
N ALA A 87 -4.79 -2.81 -10.61
CA ALA A 87 -5.21 -1.43 -10.40
C ALA A 87 -6.74 -1.31 -10.31
N LEU A 88 -7.24 -0.70 -9.24
CA LEU A 88 -8.66 -0.44 -9.03
C LEU A 88 -9.20 0.55 -10.07
N THR A 89 -8.39 1.52 -10.49
CA THR A 89 -8.77 2.57 -11.43
C THR A 89 -7.78 2.72 -12.58
N ARG A 90 -8.24 3.36 -13.67
CA ARG A 90 -7.40 3.64 -14.86
C ARG A 90 -6.36 4.72 -14.62
N HIS A 91 -6.62 5.64 -13.71
CA HIS A 91 -5.81 6.84 -13.49
C HIS A 91 -5.39 6.93 -12.02
N SER A 92 -4.17 7.36 -11.80
CA SER A 92 -3.64 7.74 -10.49
C SER A 92 -3.75 9.26 -10.29
N ARG A 93 -3.58 9.74 -9.05
CA ARG A 93 -3.66 11.16 -8.68
C ARG A 93 -2.42 11.56 -7.88
N GLY A 94 -2.07 12.85 -7.95
CA GLY A 94 -0.93 13.38 -7.20
C GLY A 94 0.38 12.65 -7.56
N ASP A 95 1.20 12.39 -6.57
CA ASP A 95 2.52 11.75 -6.74
C ASP A 95 2.41 10.30 -7.24
N ALA A 96 1.27 9.63 -7.03
CA ALA A 96 1.01 8.30 -7.57
C ALA A 96 1.01 8.24 -9.11
N VAL A 97 0.88 9.38 -9.80
CA VAL A 97 1.01 9.44 -11.27
C VAL A 97 2.44 9.10 -11.68
N ALA A 98 3.44 9.70 -11.01
CA ALA A 98 4.85 9.43 -11.29
C ALA A 98 5.24 8.00 -10.88
N ALA A 99 4.74 7.53 -9.74
CA ALA A 99 4.97 6.16 -9.29
C ALA A 99 4.45 5.11 -10.28
N ARG A 100 3.24 5.34 -10.81
CA ARG A 100 2.66 4.48 -11.84
C ARG A 100 3.46 4.54 -13.15
N ALA A 101 3.90 5.71 -13.57
CA ALA A 101 4.73 5.87 -14.76
C ALA A 101 6.04 5.08 -14.62
N ALA A 102 6.70 5.15 -13.46
CA ALA A 102 7.90 4.35 -13.19
C ALA A 102 7.66 2.83 -13.30
N TRP A 103 6.48 2.35 -12.85
CA TRP A 103 6.09 0.95 -13.01
C TRP A 103 5.91 0.59 -14.49
N ASP A 104 5.21 1.42 -15.26
CA ASP A 104 4.97 1.20 -16.70
C ASP A 104 6.28 1.26 -17.51
N GLU A 105 7.16 2.22 -17.24
CA GLU A 105 8.49 2.36 -17.86
C GLU A 105 9.41 1.16 -17.56
N GLY A 106 9.30 0.60 -16.36
CA GLY A 106 9.98 -0.63 -15.99
C GLY A 106 9.41 -1.90 -16.66
N GLY A 107 8.43 -1.77 -17.56
CA GLY A 107 7.75 -2.88 -18.23
C GLY A 107 6.88 -3.69 -17.26
N GLY A 108 6.35 -3.05 -16.22
CA GLY A 108 5.44 -3.65 -15.26
C GLY A 108 4.06 -3.93 -15.87
N ARG A 109 3.48 -5.09 -15.56
CA ARG A 109 2.14 -5.44 -16.03
C ARG A 109 1.09 -4.90 -15.07
N ILE A 110 0.06 -4.23 -15.61
CA ILE A 110 -1.09 -3.76 -14.86
C ILE A 110 -2.35 -4.52 -15.31
N HIS A 111 -2.96 -5.23 -14.39
CA HIS A 111 -4.29 -5.79 -14.53
C HIS A 111 -5.33 -4.78 -14.05
N ARG A 112 -6.41 -4.63 -14.80
CA ARG A 112 -7.54 -3.80 -14.37
C ARG A 112 -8.53 -4.66 -13.63
N TRP A 113 -8.84 -4.30 -12.40
CA TRP A 113 -9.74 -5.08 -11.56
C TRP A 113 -11.08 -5.44 -12.24
N HIS A 114 -11.74 -4.47 -12.85
CA HIS A 114 -13.02 -4.67 -13.53
C HIS A 114 -12.96 -5.61 -14.76
N ALA A 115 -11.77 -5.93 -15.25
CA ALA A 115 -11.55 -6.82 -16.39
C ALA A 115 -11.04 -8.21 -15.96
N LEU A 116 -10.83 -8.43 -14.64
CA LEU A 116 -10.40 -9.70 -14.10
C LEU A 116 -11.60 -10.54 -13.66
N GLY A 117 -11.56 -11.82 -13.98
CA GLY A 117 -12.47 -12.81 -13.37
C GLY A 117 -11.97 -13.23 -11.99
N ASP A 118 -10.66 -13.51 -11.89
CA ASP A 118 -9.97 -13.96 -10.68
C ASP A 118 -8.72 -13.15 -10.44
N LEU A 119 -8.21 -13.17 -9.20
CA LEU A 119 -6.93 -12.54 -8.86
C LEU A 119 -5.76 -13.32 -9.47
N PRO A 120 -4.67 -12.63 -9.88
CA PRO A 120 -3.42 -13.29 -10.24
C PRO A 120 -2.94 -14.18 -9.10
N GLU A 121 -2.38 -15.34 -9.45
CA GLU A 121 -1.78 -16.24 -8.48
C GLU A 121 -0.56 -15.60 -7.83
N ALA A 122 -0.54 -15.56 -6.51
CA ALA A 122 0.52 -14.93 -5.73
C ALA A 122 0.80 -15.69 -4.44
N ASP A 123 2.05 -15.62 -3.98
CA ASP A 123 2.44 -16.15 -2.67
C ASP A 123 2.06 -15.17 -1.54
N LEU A 124 1.82 -13.90 -1.90
CA LEU A 124 1.40 -12.84 -1.00
C LEU A 124 0.67 -11.75 -1.77
N HIS A 125 -0.41 -11.23 -1.17
CA HIS A 125 -1.10 -10.03 -1.63
C HIS A 125 -0.62 -8.80 -0.85
N VAL A 126 -0.45 -7.67 -1.56
CA VAL A 126 -0.17 -6.38 -0.96
C VAL A 126 -1.39 -5.48 -1.13
N ASP A 127 -1.94 -5.02 -0.03
CA ASP A 127 -2.99 -4.02 -0.01
C ASP A 127 -2.39 -2.61 -0.04
N ALA A 128 -2.58 -1.95 -1.16
CA ALA A 128 -2.24 -0.56 -1.42
C ALA A 128 -3.45 0.20 -2.02
N LEU A 129 -4.68 -0.19 -1.64
CA LEU A 129 -5.89 0.41 -2.20
C LEU A 129 -6.16 1.78 -1.58
N TYR A 130 -6.24 1.85 -0.25
CA TYR A 130 -6.54 3.06 0.50
C TYR A 130 -5.66 3.12 1.75
N GLY A 131 -5.13 4.31 2.06
CA GLY A 131 -4.45 4.60 3.31
C GLY A 131 -5.37 5.35 4.29
N ILE A 132 -4.78 6.10 5.20
CA ILE A 132 -5.46 6.90 6.25
C ILE A 132 -6.53 7.87 5.73
N GLY A 133 -6.57 8.13 4.43
CA GLY A 133 -7.54 9.06 3.82
C GLY A 133 -8.96 8.52 3.64
N LEU A 134 -9.19 7.23 3.87
CA LEU A 134 -10.51 6.63 3.71
C LEU A 134 -11.37 6.86 4.96
N ASN A 135 -12.45 7.62 4.82
CA ASN A 135 -13.39 7.94 5.90
C ASN A 135 -14.83 7.50 5.61
N ARG A 136 -15.03 6.67 4.64
CA ARG A 136 -16.34 6.15 4.21
C ARG A 136 -16.22 4.68 3.80
N GLU A 137 -17.37 4.05 3.61
CA GLU A 137 -17.43 2.71 3.05
C GLU A 137 -16.72 2.62 1.69
N PRO A 138 -15.93 1.57 1.42
CA PRO A 138 -15.35 1.32 0.11
C PRO A 138 -16.43 1.21 -0.96
N GLU A 139 -16.19 1.79 -2.14
CA GLU A 139 -17.10 1.65 -3.28
C GLU A 139 -17.26 0.18 -3.70
N PRO A 140 -18.38 -0.22 -4.30
CA PRO A 140 -18.68 -1.65 -4.58
C PRO A 140 -17.57 -2.41 -5.30
N ALA A 141 -16.86 -1.77 -6.23
CA ALA A 141 -15.74 -2.40 -6.93
C ALA A 141 -14.55 -2.67 -6.01
N ALA A 142 -14.26 -1.75 -5.10
CA ALA A 142 -13.20 -1.90 -4.11
C ALA A 142 -13.60 -2.92 -3.03
N ALA A 143 -14.84 -2.87 -2.55
CA ALA A 143 -15.37 -3.82 -1.58
C ALA A 143 -15.24 -5.25 -2.10
N ARG A 144 -15.65 -5.51 -3.36
CA ARG A 144 -15.51 -6.82 -3.99
C ARG A 144 -14.03 -7.25 -4.13
N LEU A 145 -13.11 -6.32 -4.45
CA LEU A 145 -11.68 -6.63 -4.50
C LEU A 145 -11.15 -7.02 -3.13
N ILE A 146 -11.51 -6.29 -2.08
CA ILE A 146 -11.17 -6.59 -0.69
C ILE A 146 -11.67 -8.00 -0.30
N GLU A 147 -12.92 -8.33 -0.63
CA GLU A 147 -13.49 -9.65 -0.38
C GLU A 147 -12.71 -10.76 -1.08
N CYS A 148 -12.35 -10.56 -2.37
CA CYS A 148 -11.53 -11.52 -3.12
C CYS A 148 -10.13 -11.71 -2.51
N ILE A 149 -9.47 -10.62 -2.09
CA ILE A 149 -8.17 -10.69 -1.42
C ILE A 149 -8.30 -11.48 -0.11
N ASN A 150 -9.29 -11.16 0.72
CA ASN A 150 -9.55 -11.85 1.99
C ASN A 150 -9.89 -13.35 1.82
N ALA A 151 -10.43 -13.72 0.68
CA ALA A 151 -10.79 -15.11 0.34
C ALA A 151 -9.68 -15.89 -0.38
N SER A 152 -8.57 -15.24 -0.76
CA SER A 152 -7.50 -15.84 -1.55
C SER A 152 -6.75 -16.97 -0.85
N GLY A 153 -6.72 -16.94 0.48
CA GLY A 153 -5.95 -17.88 1.32
C GLY A 153 -4.45 -17.56 1.38
N ALA A 154 -3.95 -16.62 0.59
CA ALA A 154 -2.57 -16.13 0.69
C ALA A 154 -2.45 -15.05 1.78
N PRO A 155 -1.29 -14.89 2.41
CA PRO A 155 -1.06 -13.84 3.38
C PRO A 155 -1.18 -12.44 2.75
N VAL A 156 -1.51 -11.45 3.58
CA VAL A 156 -1.73 -10.06 3.15
C VAL A 156 -0.84 -9.09 3.95
N LEU A 157 -0.06 -8.29 3.22
CA LEU A 157 0.63 -7.12 3.74
C LEU A 157 -0.18 -5.87 3.41
N ALA A 158 -0.62 -5.11 4.42
CA ALA A 158 -1.23 -3.80 4.21
C ALA A 158 -0.18 -2.69 4.29
N LEU A 159 -0.25 -1.76 3.34
CA LEU A 159 0.50 -0.51 3.37
C LEU A 159 -0.33 0.56 4.05
N ASP A 160 0.31 1.34 4.93
CA ASP A 160 -0.28 2.42 5.72
C ASP A 160 -1.29 1.91 6.77
N VAL A 161 -2.50 1.61 6.37
CA VAL A 161 -3.56 0.97 7.18
C VAL A 161 -4.33 -0.03 6.31
N PRO A 162 -4.92 -1.10 6.89
CA PRO A 162 -5.76 -2.01 6.13
C PRO A 162 -6.91 -1.27 5.44
N SER A 163 -7.03 -1.43 4.12
CA SER A 163 -8.05 -0.75 3.34
C SER A 163 -9.45 -1.13 3.80
N GLY A 164 -10.29 -0.12 4.00
CA GLY A 164 -11.63 -0.27 4.59
C GLY A 164 -11.71 0.08 6.07
N LEU A 165 -10.56 0.22 6.76
CA LEU A 165 -10.49 0.70 8.13
C LEU A 165 -10.47 2.23 8.16
N ASN A 166 -11.26 2.85 9.03
CA ASN A 166 -11.15 4.26 9.33
C ASN A 166 -10.04 4.48 10.36
N ALA A 167 -8.97 5.19 9.97
CA ALA A 167 -7.78 5.34 10.78
C ALA A 167 -7.99 6.17 12.07
N ASP A 168 -8.94 7.11 12.08
CA ASP A 168 -9.23 7.92 13.26
C ASP A 168 -10.10 7.19 14.29
N SER A 169 -11.04 6.37 13.85
CA SER A 169 -12.02 5.74 14.75
C SER A 169 -11.79 4.25 14.98
N GLY A 170 -10.95 3.60 14.18
CA GLY A 170 -10.77 2.16 14.18
C GLY A 170 -12.00 1.37 13.69
N GLN A 171 -13.02 2.05 13.17
CA GLN A 171 -14.22 1.42 12.67
C GLN A 171 -14.04 0.90 11.24
N CYS A 172 -14.78 -0.15 10.91
CA CYS A 172 -14.86 -0.71 9.57
C CYS A 172 -16.27 -0.47 9.01
N PRO A 173 -16.51 0.65 8.29
CA PRO A 173 -17.80 0.89 7.64
C PRO A 173 -17.91 0.04 6.36
N GLY A 174 -18.40 -1.16 6.49
CA GLY A 174 -18.52 -2.12 5.38
C GLY A 174 -17.48 -3.24 5.49
N VAL A 175 -16.63 -3.41 4.47
CA VAL A 175 -15.60 -4.45 4.41
C VAL A 175 -14.21 -3.86 4.53
N ALA A 176 -13.28 -4.56 5.22
CA ALA A 176 -11.88 -4.19 5.30
C ALA A 176 -10.96 -5.38 5.00
N ILE A 177 -9.74 -5.07 4.59
CA ILE A 177 -8.65 -6.05 4.45
C ILE A 177 -8.33 -6.69 5.80
N ARG A 178 -8.12 -8.01 5.78
CA ARG A 178 -7.59 -8.80 6.90
C ARG A 178 -6.11 -8.99 6.68
N ALA A 179 -5.30 -8.05 7.15
CA ALA A 179 -3.86 -8.08 6.98
C ALA A 179 -3.19 -8.95 8.02
N ASP A 180 -2.19 -9.75 7.61
CA ASP A 180 -1.29 -10.48 8.51
C ASP A 180 -0.22 -9.55 9.08
N VAL A 181 0.22 -8.58 8.28
CA VAL A 181 1.17 -7.54 8.66
C VAL A 181 0.71 -6.20 8.10
N THR A 182 0.83 -5.15 8.89
CA THR A 182 0.63 -3.77 8.43
C THR A 182 1.94 -3.01 8.57
N VAL A 183 2.34 -2.28 7.53
CA VAL A 183 3.48 -1.36 7.55
C VAL A 183 2.94 0.05 7.49
N SER A 184 2.97 0.74 8.62
CA SER A 184 2.61 2.15 8.72
C SER A 184 3.86 3.02 8.52
N PHE A 185 3.71 4.13 7.81
CA PHE A 185 4.81 5.01 7.41
C PHE A 185 4.87 6.26 8.31
N ILE A 186 4.84 6.06 9.61
CA ILE A 186 5.04 7.12 10.60
C ILE A 186 6.54 7.17 10.89
N GLU A 187 7.18 8.26 10.51
CA GLU A 187 8.56 8.57 10.90
C GLU A 187 8.61 9.48 12.13
#